data_734813a3139d6944269b76da86f75281
#
_entry.id   734813a3139d6944269b76da86f75281
#
_cell.length_a   1.000
_cell.length_b   1.000
_cell.length_c   1.000
_cell.angle_alpha   90.00
_cell.angle_beta   90.00
_cell.angle_gamma   90.00
#
_symmetry.space_group_name_H-M   'P 1'
#
loop_
_entity.id
_entity.type
_entity.pdbx_description
1 polymer ?
#
loop_
_entity_poly.entity_id
_entity_poly.type
_entity_poly.pdbx_seq_one_letter_code
_entity_poly.pdbx_strand_id
1 'polypeptide(L)'
;MNYKTILFVTLLITGCNNNISTHTPSVRNTITSIPNKKAEQHSNLYKEAHSFFEKHPDYKQDHLKEKILFAEFNKLLKQEKYFNLSLSELLEIAHNNIQQ
;
A
#
# COMPACT_ATOMS: atom_id res chain seq x y z
N MET A 1 -0.35 43.25 -12.16
CA MET A 1 -0.10 42.46 -10.94
C MET A 1 -1.43 41.94 -10.43
N ASN A 2 -1.70 40.69 -10.73
CA ASN A 2 -2.98 40.08 -10.39
C ASN A 2 -2.83 39.25 -9.14
N TYR A 3 -3.30 39.78 -8.05
CA TYR A 3 -3.44 39.02 -6.81
C TYR A 3 -4.64 38.09 -6.94
N LYS A 4 -4.38 36.84 -7.21
CA LYS A 4 -5.43 35.82 -7.11
C LYS A 4 -5.73 35.63 -5.64
N THR A 5 -6.86 36.11 -5.25
CA THR A 5 -7.48 35.88 -3.96
C THR A 5 -7.63 34.39 -3.76
N ILE A 6 -6.83 33.84 -2.88
CA ILE A 6 -6.96 32.43 -2.47
C ILE A 6 -8.16 32.39 -1.53
N LEU A 7 -9.24 31.87 -2.03
CA LEU A 7 -10.44 31.61 -1.24
C LEU A 7 -10.17 30.34 -0.42
N PHE A 8 -9.85 30.52 0.84
CA PHE A 8 -9.78 29.41 1.79
C PHE A 8 -11.21 28.93 2.08
N VAL A 9 -11.59 27.85 1.44
CA VAL A 9 -12.78 27.11 1.84
C VAL A 9 -12.39 26.24 3.01
N THR A 10 -12.63 26.71 4.21
CA THR A 10 -12.56 25.90 5.41
C THR A 10 -13.76 24.95 5.43
N LEU A 11 -13.52 23.73 5.04
CA LEU A 11 -14.51 22.67 5.17
C LEU A 11 -14.51 22.21 6.63
N LEU A 12 -15.45 22.72 7.41
CA LEU A 12 -15.74 22.21 8.75
C LEU A 12 -16.50 20.91 8.61
N ILE A 13 -15.80 19.80 8.69
CA ILE A 13 -16.43 18.48 8.84
C ILE A 13 -16.67 18.24 10.33
N THR A 14 -17.78 18.74 10.84
CA THR A 14 -18.34 18.33 12.12
C THR A 14 -19.26 17.15 11.87
N GLY A 15 -18.74 15.96 12.05
CA GLY A 15 -19.50 14.75 11.87
C GLY A 15 -19.04 13.66 12.83
N CYS A 16 -19.07 13.92 14.13
CA CYS A 16 -18.96 12.87 15.13
C CYS A 16 -20.37 12.37 15.45
N ASN A 17 -20.85 11.39 14.75
CA ASN A 17 -21.97 10.59 15.20
C ASN A 17 -21.42 9.31 15.83
N ASN A 18 -21.08 9.40 17.10
CA ASN A 18 -20.90 8.24 17.94
C ASN A 18 -22.27 7.75 18.39
N ASN A 19 -22.93 6.99 17.57
CA ASN A 19 -24.03 6.16 18.00
C ASN A 19 -23.45 4.84 18.52
N ILE A 20 -23.15 4.84 19.80
CA ILE A 20 -22.93 3.62 20.54
C ILE A 20 -24.30 3.06 20.87
N SER A 21 -24.84 2.25 19.99
CA SER A 21 -25.97 1.37 20.30
C SER A 21 -25.42 0.14 20.97
N THR A 22 -25.54 0.10 22.29
CA THR A 22 -25.42 -1.12 23.06
C THR A 22 -26.65 -1.98 22.79
N HIS A 23 -26.62 -2.74 21.74
CA HIS A 23 -27.47 -3.88 21.53
C HIS A 23 -26.60 -5.12 21.53
N THR A 24 -26.67 -5.87 22.58
CA THR A 24 -26.27 -7.27 22.62
C THR A 24 -27.32 -8.09 21.90
N PRO A 25 -27.08 -8.58 20.70
CA PRO A 25 -27.82 -9.71 20.18
C PRO A 25 -27.02 -10.97 20.51
N SER A 26 -27.63 -11.85 21.24
CA SER A 26 -27.27 -13.25 21.26
C SER A 26 -27.33 -13.78 19.83
N VAL A 27 -26.19 -13.82 19.16
CA VAL A 27 -26.10 -14.30 17.80
C VAL A 27 -25.62 -15.74 17.83
N ARG A 28 -26.51 -16.61 17.45
CA ARG A 28 -26.16 -17.94 16.95
C ARG A 28 -25.10 -17.78 15.87
N ASN A 29 -23.95 -18.38 16.13
CA ASN A 29 -22.87 -18.55 15.17
C ASN A 29 -23.36 -19.40 14.01
N THR A 30 -23.71 -18.74 12.91
CA THR A 30 -23.62 -19.36 11.62
C THR A 30 -22.39 -18.76 10.96
N ILE A 31 -21.24 -19.35 11.24
CA ILE A 31 -20.01 -19.01 10.54
C ILE A 31 -20.11 -19.60 9.14
N THR A 32 -20.68 -18.82 8.25
CA THR A 32 -20.43 -19.03 6.83
C THR A 32 -19.08 -18.39 6.58
N SER A 33 -18.03 -19.17 6.66
CA SER A 33 -16.69 -18.77 6.28
C SER A 33 -16.68 -18.45 4.79
N ILE A 34 -16.94 -17.20 4.46
CA ILE A 34 -16.57 -16.65 3.16
C ILE A 34 -15.04 -16.63 3.17
N PRO A 35 -14.37 -17.41 2.32
CA PRO A 35 -12.93 -17.35 2.24
C PRO A 35 -12.55 -15.92 1.86
N ASN A 36 -11.90 -15.23 2.78
CA ASN A 36 -11.52 -13.84 2.62
C ASN A 36 -10.29 -13.77 1.70
N LYS A 37 -10.54 -14.02 0.42
CA LYS A 37 -9.53 -14.04 -0.66
C LYS A 37 -8.67 -12.77 -0.68
N LYS A 38 -9.24 -11.67 -0.18
CA LYS A 38 -8.55 -10.38 -0.08
C LYS A 38 -7.50 -10.35 1.04
N ALA A 39 -7.75 -11.04 2.16
CA ALA A 39 -6.79 -11.10 3.28
C ALA A 39 -5.58 -11.98 2.96
N GLU A 40 -5.75 -13.08 2.23
CA GLU A 40 -4.65 -13.92 1.76
C GLU A 40 -3.76 -13.19 0.76
N GLN A 41 -4.34 -12.41 -0.13
CA GLN A 41 -3.59 -11.64 -1.12
C GLN A 41 -2.71 -10.58 -0.46
N HIS A 42 -3.21 -9.87 0.54
CA HIS A 42 -2.41 -8.93 1.33
C HIS A 42 -1.28 -9.62 2.11
N SER A 43 -1.54 -10.79 2.67
CA SER A 43 -0.53 -11.57 3.39
C SER A 43 0.61 -12.01 2.48
N ASN A 44 0.32 -12.39 1.24
CA ASN A 44 1.34 -12.82 0.28
C ASN A 44 2.19 -11.65 -0.20
N LEU A 45 1.59 -10.53 -0.55
CA LEU A 45 2.32 -9.31 -0.95
C LEU A 45 3.27 -8.84 0.15
N TYR A 46 2.83 -8.88 1.40
CA TYR A 46 3.67 -8.51 2.54
C TYR A 46 4.87 -9.45 2.69
N LYS A 47 4.67 -10.76 2.54
CA LYS A 47 5.74 -11.75 2.60
C LYS A 47 6.77 -11.57 1.47
N GLU A 48 6.29 -11.28 0.27
CA GLU A 48 7.16 -11.03 -0.89
C GLU A 48 8.02 -9.78 -0.68
N ALA A 49 7.42 -8.68 -0.25
CA ALA A 49 8.16 -7.47 0.08
C ALA A 49 9.16 -7.69 1.21
N HIS A 50 8.75 -8.37 2.27
CA HIS A 50 9.62 -8.68 3.42
C HIS A 50 10.83 -9.51 2.98
N SER A 51 10.61 -10.57 2.19
CA SER A 51 11.67 -11.42 1.67
C SER A 51 12.68 -10.63 0.82
N PHE A 52 12.22 -9.70 0.00
CA PHE A 52 13.10 -8.83 -0.77
C PHE A 52 13.99 -7.95 0.13
N PHE A 53 13.39 -7.28 1.12
CA PHE A 53 14.15 -6.41 2.03
C PHE A 53 15.06 -7.17 3.00
N GLU A 54 14.85 -8.47 3.23
CA GLU A 54 15.80 -9.31 3.96
C GLU A 54 17.04 -9.64 3.14
N LYS A 55 16.88 -9.82 1.83
CA LYS A 55 18.01 -10.03 0.91
C LYS A 55 18.80 -8.74 0.66
N HIS A 56 18.15 -7.61 0.74
CA HIS A 56 18.71 -6.28 0.46
C HIS A 56 18.57 -5.34 1.68
N PRO A 57 19.29 -5.61 2.80
CA PRO A 57 19.12 -4.86 4.04
C PRO A 57 19.56 -3.39 3.96
N ASP A 58 20.35 -3.02 2.99
CA ASP A 58 20.80 -1.66 2.74
C ASP A 58 19.66 -0.69 2.43
N TYR A 59 18.55 -1.16 1.85
CA TYR A 59 17.37 -0.33 1.67
C TYR A 59 16.65 0.02 2.98
N LYS A 60 16.75 -0.83 4.00
CA LYS A 60 16.20 -0.53 5.33
C LYS A 60 17.02 0.52 6.09
N GLN A 61 18.29 0.65 5.76
CA GLN A 61 19.23 1.53 6.44
C GLN A 61 19.40 2.89 5.75
N ASP A 62 19.11 2.95 4.45
CA ASP A 62 19.28 4.14 3.62
C ASP A 62 17.96 4.55 2.96
N HIS A 63 17.30 5.52 3.56
CA HIS A 63 16.04 6.09 3.05
C HIS A 63 16.14 6.66 1.64
N LEU A 64 17.31 7.13 1.23
CA LEU A 64 17.50 7.65 -0.12
C LEU A 64 17.49 6.52 -1.15
N LYS A 65 18.18 5.43 -0.85
CA LYS A 65 18.15 4.21 -1.68
C LYS A 65 16.74 3.63 -1.78
N GLU A 66 16.05 3.53 -0.65
CA GLU A 66 14.65 3.08 -0.61
C GLU A 66 13.75 3.94 -1.52
N LYS A 67 13.88 5.25 -1.44
CA LYS A 67 13.12 6.19 -2.27
C LYS A 67 13.40 6.02 -3.77
N ILE A 68 14.65 5.80 -4.14
CA ILE A 68 15.06 5.55 -5.52
C ILE A 68 14.47 4.22 -6.01
N LEU A 69 14.52 3.17 -5.19
CA LEU A 69 13.92 1.88 -5.49
C LEU A 69 12.42 2.01 -5.78
N PHE A 70 11.67 2.69 -4.92
CA PHE A 70 10.25 2.90 -5.12
C PHE A 70 9.92 3.77 -6.32
N ALA A 71 10.74 4.75 -6.65
CA ALA A 71 10.57 5.54 -7.86
C ALA A 71 10.72 4.68 -9.12
N GLU A 72 11.70 3.79 -9.15
CA GLU A 72 11.91 2.86 -10.26
C GLU A 72 10.79 1.80 -10.32
N PHE A 73 10.41 1.24 -9.18
CA PHE A 73 9.29 0.32 -9.08
C PHE A 73 7.99 0.92 -9.65
N ASN A 74 7.69 2.18 -9.32
CA ASN A 74 6.52 2.88 -9.85
C ASN A 74 6.57 3.09 -11.37
N LYS A 75 7.75 3.21 -11.96
CA LYS A 75 7.90 3.25 -13.43
C LYS A 75 7.58 1.88 -14.05
N LEU A 76 8.01 0.79 -13.40
CA LEU A 76 7.73 -0.56 -13.89
C LEU A 76 6.23 -0.87 -13.86
N LEU A 77 5.51 -0.45 -12.82
CA LEU A 77 4.07 -0.64 -12.70
C LEU A 77 3.25 0.02 -13.82
N LYS A 78 3.80 1.00 -14.52
CA LYS A 78 3.13 1.67 -15.65
C LYS A 78 3.35 0.97 -16.98
N GLN A 79 4.16 -0.07 -17.03
CA GLN A 79 4.51 -0.78 -18.24
C GLN A 79 3.75 -2.10 -18.33
N GLU A 80 2.93 -2.28 -19.35
CA GLU A 80 2.08 -3.45 -19.56
C GLU A 80 2.84 -4.79 -19.55
N LYS A 81 4.07 -4.78 -20.02
CA LYS A 81 4.93 -5.99 -20.06
C LYS A 81 5.22 -6.60 -18.70
N TYR A 82 5.01 -5.83 -17.62
CA TYR A 82 5.29 -6.25 -16.25
C TYR A 82 4.03 -6.57 -15.43
N PHE A 83 2.83 -6.44 -15.99
CA PHE A 83 1.58 -6.63 -15.25
C PHE A 83 1.36 -8.04 -14.69
N ASN A 84 2.02 -9.03 -15.26
CA ASN A 84 1.91 -10.43 -14.84
C ASN A 84 2.99 -10.87 -13.84
N LEU A 85 3.89 -9.95 -13.46
CA LEU A 85 4.96 -10.26 -12.53
C LEU A 85 4.51 -10.13 -11.08
N SER A 86 5.10 -10.94 -10.22
CA SER A 86 4.92 -10.82 -8.77
C SER A 86 5.60 -9.55 -8.22
N LEU A 87 5.22 -9.16 -7.02
CA LEU A 87 5.84 -8.02 -6.34
C LEU A 87 7.35 -8.21 -6.16
N SER A 88 7.77 -9.44 -5.79
CA SER A 88 9.18 -9.79 -5.62
C SER A 88 9.97 -9.61 -6.91
N GLU A 89 9.45 -10.10 -8.03
CA GLU A 89 10.09 -9.97 -9.34
C GLU A 89 10.22 -8.50 -9.77
N LEU A 90 9.19 -7.69 -9.55
CA LEU A 90 9.22 -6.26 -9.85
C LEU A 90 10.25 -5.50 -9.01
N LEU A 91 10.35 -5.83 -7.72
CA LEU A 91 11.36 -5.24 -6.83
C LEU A 91 12.79 -5.62 -7.24
N GLU A 92 13.02 -6.87 -7.65
CA GLU A 92 14.34 -7.31 -8.15
C GLU A 92 14.71 -6.61 -9.46
N ILE A 93 13.76 -6.42 -10.38
CA ILE A 93 13.99 -5.66 -11.62
C ILE A 93 14.32 -4.19 -11.29
N ALA A 94 13.55 -3.57 -10.39
CA ALA A 94 13.82 -2.21 -9.96
C ALA A 94 15.21 -2.07 -9.31
N HIS A 95 15.59 -3.02 -8.46
CA HIS A 95 16.92 -3.10 -7.87
C HIS A 95 18.02 -3.16 -8.93
N ASN A 96 17.90 -4.06 -9.89
CA ASN A 96 18.89 -4.22 -10.96
C ASN A 96 19.01 -2.97 -11.84
N ASN A 97 17.89 -2.29 -12.11
CA ASN A 97 17.89 -1.07 -12.91
C ASN A 97 18.63 0.10 -12.25
N ILE A 98 18.60 0.19 -10.92
CA ILE A 98 19.29 1.27 -10.19
C ILE A 98 20.74 0.96 -9.84
N GLN A 99 21.22 -0.28 -10.04
CA GLN A 99 22.62 -0.67 -9.84
C GLN A 99 23.47 -0.45 -11.08
N GLN A 100 22.88 -0.16 -12.22
CA GLN A 100 23.58 0.14 -13.47
C GLN A 100 24.02 1.60 -13.51
#